data_8906636c93db673092b1693ca84bf318
#
_entry.id   8906636c93db673092b1693ca84bf318
#
_cell.length_a   1.000
_cell.length_b   1.000
_cell.length_c   1.000
_cell.angle_alpha   90.00
_cell.angle_beta   90.00
_cell.angle_gamma   90.00
#
_symmetry.space_group_name_H-M   'P 1'
#
loop_
_entity.id
_entity.type
_entity.pdbx_description
1 polymer ?
#
loop_
_entity_poly.entity_id
_entity_poly.type
_entity_poly.pdbx_seq_one_letter_code
_entity_poly.pdbx_strand_id
1 'polypeptide(L)'
;LYSEVEMSKVTTQIVKPPICEEEPKGMAAKSLDHCLLYGTNAGETIQWFREVVGFAMAECVYKPDGSILVAWLTGSNKAHDVAILDYDKPGKLHHVGFNLEDWSAIGHAADIIGRYGISLDIGPTRHGITRGQTIYFFDPSGNRCETFAGGYAYMPDQPLRHWDADHVGEGIFYYDKVLNDRFLSVVS
;
A
#
# COMPACT_ATOMS: atom_id res chain seq x y z
N LEU A 1 29.89 29.16 -31.43
CA LEU A 1 30.18 30.21 -30.44
C LEU A 1 29.07 30.19 -29.41
N TYR A 2 29.30 29.49 -28.29
CA TYR A 2 28.42 29.55 -27.14
C TYR A 2 28.84 30.80 -26.35
N SER A 3 27.93 31.76 -26.16
CA SER A 3 28.12 32.83 -25.24
C SER A 3 28.13 32.29 -23.81
N GLU A 4 29.16 32.58 -23.03
CA GLU A 4 29.18 32.32 -21.60
C GLU A 4 27.99 33.03 -20.97
N VAL A 5 27.07 32.27 -20.40
CA VAL A 5 26.02 32.84 -19.55
C VAL A 5 26.67 33.20 -18.23
N GLU A 6 26.85 34.51 -17.96
CA GLU A 6 27.24 34.95 -16.64
C GLU A 6 26.20 34.50 -15.61
N MET A 7 26.54 33.47 -14.86
CA MET A 7 25.73 33.08 -13.72
C MET A 7 25.73 34.15 -12.67
N SER A 8 24.56 34.68 -12.37
CA SER A 8 24.36 35.65 -11.29
C SER A 8 25.01 35.16 -9.99
N LYS A 9 25.90 35.95 -9.40
CA LYS A 9 26.56 35.65 -8.11
C LYS A 9 25.64 35.79 -6.90
N VAL A 10 24.34 35.81 -7.06
CA VAL A 10 23.40 35.84 -5.94
C VAL A 10 23.25 34.41 -5.40
N THR A 11 24.13 34.06 -4.47
CA THR A 11 23.96 32.84 -3.66
C THR A 11 22.88 33.08 -2.63
N THR A 12 21.64 32.81 -2.98
CA THR A 12 20.57 32.70 -2.01
C THR A 12 20.74 31.40 -1.27
N GLN A 13 21.09 31.45 0.01
CA GLN A 13 21.16 30.24 0.84
C GLN A 13 19.74 29.78 1.13
N ILE A 14 19.25 28.81 0.35
CA ILE A 14 17.94 28.20 0.60
C ILE A 14 18.14 27.08 1.62
N VAL A 15 17.77 27.36 2.88
CA VAL A 15 17.94 26.39 3.99
C VAL A 15 16.91 25.27 3.94
N LYS A 16 15.72 25.51 3.41
CA LYS A 16 14.65 24.52 3.18
C LYS A 16 13.82 24.96 1.97
N PRO A 17 14.20 24.59 0.75
CA PRO A 17 13.43 24.98 -0.41
C PRO A 17 12.03 24.35 -0.35
N PRO A 18 10.96 25.12 -0.57
CA PRO A 18 9.64 24.54 -0.73
C PRO A 18 9.62 23.72 -2.03
N ILE A 19 9.24 22.45 -1.94
CA ILE A 19 9.02 21.59 -3.12
C ILE A 19 7.73 22.03 -3.84
N CYS A 20 6.74 22.52 -3.08
CA CYS A 20 5.50 23.06 -3.60
C CYS A 20 5.45 24.57 -3.35
N GLU A 21 5.22 25.37 -4.38
CA GLU A 21 5.05 26.83 -4.27
C GLU A 21 3.75 27.19 -3.56
N GLU A 22 2.68 26.42 -3.82
CA GLU A 22 1.39 26.55 -3.14
C GLU A 22 1.27 25.56 -1.98
N GLU A 23 0.49 25.93 -0.96
CA GLU A 23 0.23 25.04 0.17
C GLU A 23 -0.71 23.91 -0.27
N PRO A 24 -0.26 22.64 -0.27
CA PRO A 24 -1.10 21.52 -0.69
C PRO A 24 -2.23 21.31 0.33
N LYS A 25 -3.44 21.09 -0.16
CA LYS A 25 -4.65 20.91 0.65
C LYS A 25 -5.13 19.46 0.60
N GLY A 26 -4.43 18.57 1.30
CA GLY A 26 -4.80 17.16 1.37
C GLY A 26 -4.32 16.35 0.17
N MET A 27 -4.40 15.03 0.30
CA MET A 27 -3.90 14.05 -0.67
C MET A 27 -4.92 13.74 -1.78
N ALA A 28 -6.08 14.38 -1.80
CA ALA A 28 -7.17 14.16 -2.75
C ALA A 28 -7.66 12.70 -2.82
N ALA A 29 -7.78 12.04 -1.67
CA ALA A 29 -8.36 10.70 -1.59
C ALA A 29 -9.81 10.70 -2.11
N LYS A 30 -10.11 9.78 -3.04
CA LYS A 30 -11.43 9.67 -3.69
C LYS A 30 -12.40 8.84 -2.87
N SER A 31 -11.90 7.77 -2.25
CA SER A 31 -12.70 6.82 -1.49
C SER A 31 -11.82 5.99 -0.56
N LEU A 32 -12.46 5.29 0.37
CA LEU A 32 -11.87 4.11 0.98
C LEU A 32 -11.64 3.07 -0.13
N ASP A 33 -10.46 2.45 -0.16
CA ASP A 33 -10.14 1.42 -1.14
C ASP A 33 -10.26 0.02 -0.54
N HIS A 34 -9.46 -0.29 0.45
CA HIS A 34 -9.39 -1.62 1.05
C HIS A 34 -8.93 -1.56 2.50
N CYS A 35 -8.94 -2.70 3.16
CA CYS A 35 -8.27 -2.90 4.44
C CYS A 35 -7.56 -4.25 4.49
N LEU A 36 -6.56 -4.37 5.39
CA LEU A 36 -5.96 -5.64 5.74
C LEU A 36 -6.22 -5.94 7.22
N LEU A 37 -6.81 -7.13 7.46
CA LEU A 37 -7.14 -7.63 8.78
C LEU A 37 -6.20 -8.75 9.19
N TYR A 38 -5.90 -8.83 10.48
CA TYR A 38 -5.19 -9.94 11.09
C TYR A 38 -6.14 -10.99 11.66
N GLY A 39 -5.73 -12.25 11.66
CA GLY A 39 -6.45 -13.33 12.32
C GLY A 39 -5.57 -14.54 12.53
N THR A 40 -5.79 -15.26 13.65
CA THR A 40 -5.10 -16.52 13.96
C THR A 40 -5.64 -17.70 13.16
N ASN A 41 -6.75 -17.52 12.49
CA ASN A 41 -7.44 -18.53 11.68
C ASN A 41 -7.82 -17.94 10.33
N ALA A 42 -6.79 -17.52 9.58
CA ALA A 42 -6.99 -16.87 8.30
C ALA A 42 -7.77 -17.76 7.32
N GLY A 43 -7.51 -19.07 7.32
CA GLY A 43 -8.20 -20.02 6.44
C GLY A 43 -9.72 -20.02 6.64
N GLU A 44 -10.21 -20.11 7.89
CA GLU A 44 -11.64 -20.06 8.18
C GLU A 44 -12.24 -18.68 7.89
N THR A 45 -11.52 -17.61 8.21
CA THR A 45 -11.96 -16.25 7.90
C THR A 45 -12.11 -16.04 6.39
N ILE A 46 -11.14 -16.50 5.59
CA ILE A 46 -11.19 -16.44 4.13
C ILE A 46 -12.39 -17.24 3.61
N GLN A 47 -12.59 -18.47 4.13
CA GLN A 47 -13.72 -19.28 3.75
C GLN A 47 -15.05 -18.59 4.08
N TRP A 48 -15.18 -18.01 5.27
CA TRP A 48 -16.36 -17.24 5.67
C TRP A 48 -16.65 -16.06 4.72
N PHE A 49 -15.63 -15.26 4.37
CA PHE A 49 -15.81 -14.18 3.40
C PHE A 49 -16.28 -14.69 2.04
N ARG A 50 -15.80 -15.84 1.60
CA ARG A 50 -16.17 -16.41 0.31
C ARG A 50 -17.58 -16.99 0.31
N GLU A 51 -17.96 -17.73 1.36
CA GLU A 51 -19.22 -18.49 1.41
C GLU A 51 -20.38 -17.66 1.94
N VAL A 52 -20.13 -16.77 2.91
CA VAL A 52 -21.16 -15.99 3.58
C VAL A 52 -21.31 -14.60 2.97
N VAL A 53 -20.17 -13.91 2.73
CA VAL A 53 -20.19 -12.56 2.17
C VAL A 53 -20.19 -12.57 0.64
N GLY A 54 -19.73 -13.64 0.02
CA GLY A 54 -19.74 -13.80 -1.44
C GLY A 54 -18.51 -13.23 -2.14
N PHE A 55 -17.39 -13.07 -1.43
CA PHE A 55 -16.16 -12.56 -2.02
C PHE A 55 -15.43 -13.63 -2.84
N ALA A 56 -14.77 -13.20 -3.90
CA ALA A 56 -13.82 -14.02 -4.64
C ALA A 56 -12.42 -13.85 -4.06
N MET A 57 -11.60 -14.90 -4.14
CA MET A 57 -10.17 -14.82 -3.82
C MET A 57 -9.40 -14.53 -5.11
N ALA A 58 -8.84 -13.35 -5.22
CA ALA A 58 -8.15 -12.89 -6.40
C ALA A 58 -6.67 -13.29 -6.40
N GLU A 59 -6.04 -13.27 -5.21
CA GLU A 59 -4.62 -13.52 -5.05
C GLU A 59 -4.32 -14.07 -3.65
N CYS A 60 -3.26 -14.89 -3.49
CA CYS A 60 -2.86 -15.39 -2.18
C CYS A 60 -1.37 -15.72 -2.13
N VAL A 61 -0.86 -15.90 -0.90
CA VAL A 61 0.47 -16.44 -0.62
C VAL A 61 0.29 -17.74 0.16
N TYR A 62 0.95 -18.81 -0.30
CA TYR A 62 0.98 -20.09 0.41
C TYR A 62 2.22 -20.21 1.30
N LYS A 63 2.03 -20.80 2.48
CA LYS A 63 3.11 -21.27 3.33
C LYS A 63 3.67 -22.60 2.78
N PRO A 64 4.86 -23.04 3.24
CA PRO A 64 5.45 -24.31 2.81
C PRO A 64 4.58 -25.55 3.13
N ASP A 65 3.72 -25.47 4.13
CA ASP A 65 2.77 -26.54 4.49
C ASP A 65 1.49 -26.55 3.65
N GLY A 66 1.37 -25.62 2.69
CA GLY A 66 0.20 -25.48 1.82
C GLY A 66 -0.95 -24.66 2.42
N SER A 67 -0.85 -24.21 3.66
CA SER A 67 -1.83 -23.28 4.25
C SER A 67 -1.64 -21.86 3.69
N ILE A 68 -2.68 -21.03 3.79
CA ILE A 68 -2.62 -19.63 3.31
C ILE A 68 -1.98 -18.76 4.37
N LEU A 69 -0.95 -18.00 3.98
CA LEU A 69 -0.35 -16.94 4.79
C LEU A 69 -1.18 -15.67 4.72
N VAL A 70 -1.54 -15.25 3.51
CA VAL A 70 -2.34 -14.06 3.26
C VAL A 70 -3.15 -14.24 1.98
N ALA A 71 -4.37 -13.71 1.95
CA ALA A 71 -5.22 -13.69 0.76
C ALA A 71 -5.82 -12.30 0.54
N TRP A 72 -5.94 -11.94 -0.73
CA TRP A 72 -6.60 -10.73 -1.22
C TRP A 72 -7.96 -11.11 -1.80
N LEU A 73 -9.02 -10.62 -1.15
CA LEU A 73 -10.40 -10.95 -1.44
C LEU A 73 -11.12 -9.76 -2.04
N THR A 74 -11.97 -9.99 -3.04
CA THR A 74 -12.73 -8.94 -3.70
C THR A 74 -14.21 -9.28 -3.80
N GLY A 75 -15.06 -8.31 -3.49
CA GLY A 75 -16.50 -8.31 -3.77
C GLY A 75 -16.85 -7.37 -4.94
N SER A 76 -15.84 -6.82 -5.61
CA SER A 76 -15.96 -5.84 -6.69
C SER A 76 -15.12 -6.24 -7.90
N ASN A 77 -14.76 -5.29 -8.74
CA ASN A 77 -13.83 -5.49 -9.85
C ASN A 77 -12.40 -5.00 -9.55
N LYS A 78 -12.09 -4.71 -8.31
CA LYS A 78 -10.73 -4.35 -7.88
C LYS A 78 -9.88 -5.59 -7.64
N ALA A 79 -8.58 -5.42 -7.56
CA ALA A 79 -7.66 -6.48 -7.16
C ALA A 79 -7.99 -7.04 -5.77
N HIS A 80 -8.48 -6.21 -4.86
CA HIS A 80 -9.03 -6.60 -3.55
C HIS A 80 -9.83 -5.48 -2.90
N ASP A 81 -10.71 -5.87 -1.98
CA ASP A 81 -11.43 -4.99 -1.05
C ASP A 81 -11.01 -5.28 0.39
N VAL A 82 -10.66 -6.52 0.68
CA VAL A 82 -10.16 -6.97 1.98
C VAL A 82 -9.00 -7.93 1.78
N ALA A 83 -7.92 -7.78 2.54
CA ALA A 83 -6.90 -8.79 2.68
C ALA A 83 -6.94 -9.39 4.10
N ILE A 84 -6.67 -10.69 4.20
CA ILE A 84 -6.64 -11.43 5.46
C ILE A 84 -5.25 -12.05 5.62
N LEU A 85 -4.54 -11.67 6.69
CA LEU A 85 -3.21 -12.18 7.02
C LEU A 85 -3.30 -13.10 8.24
N ASP A 86 -2.73 -14.31 8.10
CA ASP A 86 -2.54 -15.24 9.21
C ASP A 86 -1.42 -14.72 10.14
N TYR A 87 -1.85 -14.08 11.22
CA TYR A 87 -0.96 -13.47 12.19
C TYR A 87 -1.62 -13.51 13.58
N ASP A 88 -0.81 -13.77 14.61
CA ASP A 88 -1.31 -13.94 16.00
C ASP A 88 -1.71 -12.61 16.65
N LYS A 89 -2.62 -11.90 16.01
CA LYS A 89 -3.23 -10.65 16.49
C LYS A 89 -4.70 -10.59 16.06
N PRO A 90 -5.57 -11.45 16.60
CA PRO A 90 -6.97 -11.50 16.20
C PRO A 90 -7.69 -10.18 16.49
N GLY A 91 -8.58 -9.80 15.59
CA GLY A 91 -9.39 -8.59 15.71
C GLY A 91 -8.59 -7.29 15.55
N LYS A 92 -7.41 -7.35 14.95
CA LYS A 92 -6.56 -6.19 14.68
C LYS A 92 -6.56 -5.82 13.20
N LEU A 93 -6.32 -4.53 12.97
CA LEU A 93 -6.17 -3.95 11.65
C LEU A 93 -4.68 -3.73 11.36
N HIS A 94 -4.22 -4.10 10.18
CA HIS A 94 -2.88 -3.74 9.72
C HIS A 94 -2.88 -2.32 9.11
N HIS A 95 -3.81 -2.06 8.22
CA HIS A 95 -3.99 -0.74 7.60
C HIS A 95 -5.37 -0.58 6.97
N VAL A 96 -5.68 0.68 6.70
CA VAL A 96 -6.78 1.10 5.82
C VAL A 96 -6.18 1.84 4.63
N GLY A 97 -6.61 1.46 3.42
CA GLY A 97 -6.16 2.04 2.15
C GLY A 97 -7.16 3.07 1.62
N PHE A 98 -6.65 4.20 1.12
CA PHE A 98 -7.40 5.25 0.47
C PHE A 98 -7.03 5.35 -1.00
N ASN A 99 -8.03 5.31 -1.88
CA ASN A 99 -7.82 5.37 -3.32
C ASN A 99 -7.45 6.78 -3.78
N LEU A 100 -6.34 6.88 -4.52
CA LEU A 100 -5.93 8.07 -5.27
C LEU A 100 -6.09 7.82 -6.78
N GLU A 101 -5.93 8.87 -7.57
CA GLU A 101 -6.13 8.80 -9.03
C GLU A 101 -5.12 7.89 -9.73
N ASP A 102 -3.83 8.20 -9.53
CA ASP A 102 -2.73 7.58 -10.26
C ASP A 102 -1.39 7.73 -9.54
N TRP A 103 -0.31 7.34 -10.21
CA TRP A 103 1.05 7.46 -9.69
C TRP A 103 1.47 8.92 -9.40
N SER A 104 0.97 9.88 -10.16
CA SER A 104 1.25 11.29 -9.92
C SER A 104 0.63 11.77 -8.61
N ALA A 105 -0.59 11.31 -8.32
CA ALA A 105 -1.25 11.58 -7.05
C ALA A 105 -0.53 10.92 -5.86
N ILE A 106 0.08 9.75 -6.03
CA ILE A 106 0.96 9.11 -5.02
C ILE A 106 2.19 10.01 -4.77
N GLY A 107 2.82 10.57 -5.81
CA GLY A 107 3.91 11.53 -5.68
C GLY A 107 3.50 12.78 -4.90
N HIS A 108 2.34 13.35 -5.22
CA HIS A 108 1.77 14.50 -4.49
C HIS A 108 1.50 14.14 -3.02
N ALA A 109 0.99 12.96 -2.72
CA ALA A 109 0.80 12.51 -1.34
C ALA A 109 2.14 12.41 -0.57
N ALA A 110 3.23 11.98 -1.24
CA ALA A 110 4.57 11.98 -0.65
C ALA A 110 5.06 13.39 -0.30
N ASP A 111 4.81 14.39 -1.16
CA ASP A 111 5.15 15.79 -0.89
C ASP A 111 4.39 16.33 0.33
N ILE A 112 3.12 15.98 0.48
CA ILE A 112 2.31 16.32 1.65
C ILE A 112 2.87 15.67 2.91
N ILE A 113 3.19 14.38 2.87
CA ILE A 113 3.79 13.65 3.99
C ILE A 113 5.08 14.35 4.45
N GLY A 114 5.97 14.67 3.50
CA GLY A 114 7.21 15.37 3.79
C GLY A 114 6.99 16.79 4.35
N ARG A 115 6.07 17.56 3.76
CA ARG A 115 5.79 18.92 4.17
C ARG A 115 5.24 19.03 5.59
N TYR A 116 4.29 18.16 5.94
CA TYR A 116 3.64 18.17 7.25
C TYR A 116 4.34 17.31 8.30
N GLY A 117 5.47 16.68 7.96
CA GLY A 117 6.22 15.82 8.88
C GLY A 117 5.41 14.62 9.36
N ILE A 118 4.53 14.08 8.49
CA ILE A 118 3.73 12.89 8.79
C ILE A 118 4.67 11.69 8.94
N SER A 119 4.40 10.83 9.92
CA SER A 119 5.23 9.64 10.16
C SER A 119 5.13 8.66 9.00
N LEU A 120 6.13 8.66 8.13
CA LEU A 120 6.23 7.74 7.00
C LEU A 120 6.63 6.34 7.50
N ASP A 121 5.94 5.31 7.02
CA ASP A 121 6.36 3.92 7.20
C ASP A 121 7.16 3.43 5.99
N ILE A 122 6.55 3.35 4.81
CA ILE A 122 7.17 2.88 3.57
C ILE A 122 6.62 3.63 2.37
N GLY A 123 7.46 3.85 1.39
CA GLY A 123 7.08 4.36 0.08
C GLY A 123 7.58 5.77 -0.21
N PRO A 124 7.26 6.29 -1.41
CA PRO A 124 6.43 5.67 -2.46
C PRO A 124 7.02 4.38 -3.01
N THR A 125 6.21 3.37 -3.19
CA THR A 125 6.63 2.06 -3.71
C THR A 125 5.53 1.39 -4.56
N ARG A 126 5.81 0.19 -5.04
CA ARG A 126 4.88 -0.62 -5.82
C ARG A 126 4.77 -2.02 -5.24
N HIS A 127 3.56 -2.56 -5.27
CA HIS A 127 3.33 -3.97 -5.01
C HIS A 127 3.56 -4.82 -6.28
N GLY A 128 4.17 -5.97 -6.15
CA GLY A 128 4.11 -7.06 -7.13
C GLY A 128 2.73 -7.73 -7.09
N ILE A 129 2.25 -8.04 -5.89
CA ILE A 129 0.88 -8.43 -5.58
C ILE A 129 -0.06 -7.25 -5.86
N THR A 130 -1.26 -7.49 -6.35
CA THR A 130 -2.24 -6.46 -6.72
C THR A 130 -1.78 -5.44 -7.77
N ARG A 131 -0.47 -5.26 -7.95
CA ARG A 131 0.17 -4.27 -8.84
C ARG A 131 -0.12 -2.82 -8.48
N GLY A 132 -0.51 -2.59 -7.23
CA GLY A 132 -0.79 -1.25 -6.72
C GLY A 132 0.46 -0.39 -6.56
N GLN A 133 0.22 0.89 -6.44
CA GLN A 133 1.20 1.94 -6.16
C GLN A 133 0.83 2.54 -4.82
N THR A 134 1.78 2.67 -3.90
CA THR A 134 1.41 2.91 -2.50
C THR A 134 2.40 3.74 -1.72
N ILE A 135 1.89 4.36 -0.65
CA ILE A 135 2.66 4.88 0.48
C ILE A 135 1.95 4.45 1.75
N TYR A 136 2.69 3.93 2.72
CA TYR A 136 2.22 3.66 4.08
C TYR A 136 2.72 4.74 5.03
N PHE A 137 1.84 5.24 5.87
CA PHE A 137 2.13 6.27 6.87
C PHE A 137 1.23 6.10 8.09
N PHE A 138 1.53 6.82 9.16
CA PHE A 138 0.75 6.75 10.40
C PHE A 138 -0.03 8.04 10.63
N ASP A 139 -1.27 7.87 11.09
CA ASP A 139 -2.06 8.97 11.62
C ASP A 139 -1.53 9.42 13.00
N PRO A 140 -2.03 10.54 13.57
CA PRO A 140 -1.58 11.00 14.89
C PRO A 140 -1.86 10.02 16.05
N SER A 141 -2.75 9.07 15.87
CA SER A 141 -3.07 8.03 16.86
C SER A 141 -2.22 6.76 16.68
N GLY A 142 -1.39 6.70 15.64
CA GLY A 142 -0.54 5.56 15.34
C GLY A 142 -1.20 4.49 14.47
N ASN A 143 -2.40 4.72 13.94
CA ASN A 143 -3.00 3.80 12.99
C ASN A 143 -2.29 3.89 11.64
N ARG A 144 -1.98 2.73 11.05
CA ARG A 144 -1.40 2.69 9.71
C ARG A 144 -2.44 3.00 8.65
N CYS A 145 -2.16 4.01 7.86
CA CYS A 145 -2.90 4.39 6.66
C CYS A 145 -2.08 4.06 5.41
N GLU A 146 -2.77 3.83 4.31
CA GLU A 146 -2.18 3.66 2.99
C GLU A 146 -2.84 4.61 1.99
N THR A 147 -2.06 5.25 1.12
CA THR A 147 -2.57 5.77 -0.15
C THR A 147 -2.30 4.74 -1.23
N PHE A 148 -3.30 4.43 -2.05
CA PHE A 148 -3.24 3.38 -3.05
C PHE A 148 -3.75 3.89 -4.39
N ALA A 149 -3.05 3.55 -5.47
CA ALA A 149 -3.49 3.82 -6.83
C ALA A 149 -3.15 2.64 -7.75
N GLY A 150 -3.86 2.52 -8.87
CA GLY A 150 -3.64 1.44 -9.82
C GLY A 150 -4.24 0.12 -9.35
N GLY A 151 -3.48 -0.95 -9.47
CA GLY A 151 -3.99 -2.31 -9.31
C GLY A 151 -4.49 -2.88 -10.65
N TYR A 152 -4.78 -4.18 -10.66
CA TYR A 152 -5.43 -4.80 -11.82
C TYR A 152 -6.94 -4.90 -11.61
N ALA A 153 -7.69 -4.94 -12.69
CA ALA A 153 -9.11 -5.27 -12.64
C ALA A 153 -9.30 -6.78 -12.45
N TYR A 154 -10.08 -7.17 -11.44
CA TYR A 154 -10.47 -8.55 -11.23
C TYR A 154 -11.58 -8.95 -12.21
N MET A 155 -11.41 -10.12 -12.83
CA MET A 155 -12.42 -10.75 -13.68
C MET A 155 -12.77 -12.13 -13.11
N PRO A 156 -14.05 -12.50 -13.00
CA PRO A 156 -14.48 -13.76 -12.36
C PRO A 156 -13.90 -15.03 -12.99
N ASP A 157 -13.52 -14.98 -14.26
CA ASP A 157 -12.96 -16.10 -15.02
C ASP A 157 -11.41 -16.14 -15.02
N GLN A 158 -10.76 -15.17 -14.37
CA GLN A 158 -9.31 -15.19 -14.25
C GLN A 158 -8.84 -16.28 -13.29
N PRO A 159 -7.71 -16.95 -13.56
CA PRO A 159 -7.14 -17.91 -12.62
C PRO A 159 -6.69 -17.23 -11.34
N LEU A 160 -6.79 -17.94 -10.21
CA LEU A 160 -6.19 -17.51 -8.96
C LEU A 160 -4.69 -17.25 -9.15
N ARG A 161 -4.23 -16.09 -8.74
CA ARG A 161 -2.80 -15.78 -8.66
C ARG A 161 -2.27 -16.19 -7.31
N HIS A 162 -1.11 -16.83 -7.29
CA HIS A 162 -0.49 -17.22 -6.02
C HIS A 162 1.02 -16.96 -6.02
N TRP A 163 1.52 -16.79 -4.83
CA TRP A 163 2.92 -16.57 -4.52
C TRP A 163 3.35 -17.57 -3.46
N ASP A 164 4.62 -17.95 -3.47
CA ASP A 164 5.22 -18.71 -2.40
C ASP A 164 5.70 -17.76 -1.30
N ALA A 165 5.73 -18.23 -0.06
CA ALA A 165 6.17 -17.42 1.08
C ALA A 165 7.58 -16.84 0.93
N ASP A 166 8.48 -17.55 0.23
CA ASP A 166 9.85 -17.10 -0.03
C ASP A 166 9.92 -15.85 -0.94
N HIS A 167 8.86 -15.59 -1.73
CA HIS A 167 8.76 -14.46 -2.64
C HIS A 167 7.85 -13.34 -2.11
N VAL A 168 7.37 -13.45 -0.86
CA VAL A 168 6.43 -12.46 -0.28
C VAL A 168 7.04 -11.06 -0.21
N GLY A 169 8.35 -10.94 0.03
CA GLY A 169 9.05 -9.66 0.04
C GLY A 169 8.95 -8.93 -1.30
N GLU A 170 9.21 -9.63 -2.40
CA GLU A 170 9.07 -9.12 -3.76
C GLU A 170 7.61 -8.83 -4.12
N GLY A 171 6.70 -9.68 -3.65
CA GLY A 171 5.26 -9.50 -3.82
C GLY A 171 4.73 -8.24 -3.14
N ILE A 172 5.15 -7.95 -1.92
CA ILE A 172 4.70 -6.79 -1.16
C ILE A 172 5.46 -5.52 -1.56
N PHE A 173 6.80 -5.57 -1.66
CA PHE A 173 7.64 -4.41 -2.00
C PHE A 173 8.49 -4.71 -3.23
N TYR A 174 7.95 -4.42 -4.41
CA TYR A 174 8.58 -4.74 -5.68
C TYR A 174 9.97 -4.09 -5.87
N TYR A 175 10.18 -2.90 -5.33
CA TYR A 175 11.46 -2.21 -5.45
C TYR A 175 12.51 -2.74 -4.47
N ASP A 176 12.11 -2.94 -3.22
CA ASP A 176 13.04 -3.36 -2.16
C ASP A 176 13.22 -4.88 -2.11
N LYS A 177 12.23 -5.64 -2.57
CA LYS A 177 12.17 -7.12 -2.60
C LYS A 177 12.27 -7.79 -1.21
N VAL A 178 12.13 -7.00 -0.15
CA VAL A 178 12.26 -7.45 1.25
C VAL A 178 11.15 -6.83 2.09
N LEU A 179 10.56 -7.62 2.97
CA LEU A 179 9.72 -7.12 4.05
C LEU A 179 10.60 -6.67 5.21
N ASN A 180 10.31 -5.50 5.78
CA ASN A 180 10.93 -5.08 7.02
C ASN A 180 10.08 -5.49 8.23
N ASP A 181 10.75 -5.70 9.37
CA ASP A 181 10.10 -6.17 10.60
C ASP A 181 9.04 -5.17 11.12
N ARG A 182 9.24 -3.88 10.91
CA ARG A 182 8.31 -2.83 11.32
C ARG A 182 6.97 -2.99 10.61
N PHE A 183 6.98 -3.31 9.31
CA PHE A 183 5.77 -3.47 8.52
C PHE A 183 4.87 -4.59 9.07
N LEU A 184 5.47 -5.66 9.57
CA LEU A 184 4.74 -6.79 10.14
C LEU A 184 4.34 -6.57 11.61
N SER A 185 5.15 -5.85 12.39
CA SER A 185 5.01 -5.78 13.86
C SER A 185 4.03 -4.72 14.36
N VAL A 186 3.79 -3.65 13.60
CA VAL A 186 2.86 -2.59 14.00
C VAL A 186 1.43 -2.98 13.65
N VAL A 187 0.57 -3.00 14.65
CA VAL A 187 -0.87 -3.34 14.54
C VAL A 187 -1.71 -2.25 15.17
N SER A 188 -2.89 -2.00 14.60
CA SER A 188 -3.88 -1.05 15.11
C SER A 188 -5.08 -1.75 15.74
#